data_1118367f98b86f4dd271d749397f4ae0
#
_entry.id   1118367f98b86f4dd271d749397f4ae0
#
_cell.length_a   1.000
_cell.length_b   1.000
_cell.length_c   1.000
_cell.angle_alpha   90.00
_cell.angle_beta   90.00
_cell.angle_gamma   90.00
#
_symmetry.space_group_name_H-M   'P 1'
#
loop_
_entity.id
_entity.type
_entity.pdbx_description
1 polymer ?
#
loop_
_entity_poly.entity_id
_entity_poly.type
_entity_poly.pdbx_seq_one_letter_code
_entity_poly.pdbx_strand_id
1 'polypeptide(L)'
;MDIESIISYIEYLKKECHLSVSVHFSGDAFSSLPNELCETLLPYNSHNNLYCLAIKKESHESCIFSQKALRETLLPETPVCRTCFAGVSEYIFPVFREDLAIGFIAVSGYLSETSRDDMKMYLKDEQIPKKLCDTLILPLALMLEKLFLEHAKRDADEYTKILHFLNEYHTNISVSQIAEYFGRSVSHISHMFKSKSGMSVSEYCNKLRLRDAEKLLRKTALSVTEIALDVGFNDTSYFIRLFKETFKTSPLKYRKAHQKGG
;
A
#
# COMPACT_ATOMS: atom_id res chain seq x y z
N MET A 1 13.46 15.80 -11.59
CA MET A 1 13.42 14.33 -11.76
C MET A 1 12.04 13.94 -12.28
N ASP A 2 12.01 13.18 -13.36
CA ASP A 2 10.76 12.72 -13.96
C ASP A 2 10.20 11.51 -13.20
N ILE A 3 8.91 11.56 -12.83
CA ILE A 3 8.22 10.49 -12.10
C ILE A 3 8.14 9.20 -12.92
N GLU A 4 8.02 9.29 -14.24
CA GLU A 4 7.97 8.14 -15.14
C GLU A 4 9.26 7.31 -15.08
N SER A 5 10.40 7.97 -14.94
CA SER A 5 11.70 7.30 -14.75
C SER A 5 11.74 6.51 -13.44
N ILE A 6 11.17 7.06 -12.36
CA ILE A 6 11.08 6.38 -11.05
C ILE A 6 10.19 5.14 -11.16
N ILE A 7 9.01 5.27 -11.76
CA ILE A 7 8.10 4.16 -11.96
C ILE A 7 8.69 3.07 -12.84
N SER A 8 9.31 3.46 -13.96
CA SER A 8 9.99 2.53 -14.87
C SER A 8 11.10 1.75 -14.14
N TYR A 9 11.81 2.41 -13.24
CA TYR A 9 12.85 1.76 -12.45
C TYR A 9 12.27 0.80 -11.41
N ILE A 10 11.19 1.16 -10.71
CA ILE A 10 10.49 0.25 -9.79
C ILE A 10 9.98 -1.00 -10.54
N GLU A 11 9.38 -0.80 -11.71
CA GLU A 11 8.89 -1.92 -12.52
C GLU A 11 10.02 -2.81 -13.05
N TYR A 12 11.17 -2.23 -13.41
CA TYR A 12 12.38 -2.98 -13.75
C TYR A 12 12.85 -3.85 -12.58
N LEU A 13 12.95 -3.30 -11.37
CA LEU A 13 13.35 -4.04 -10.17
C LEU A 13 12.39 -5.22 -9.90
N LYS A 14 11.10 -5.04 -10.13
CA LYS A 14 10.09 -6.08 -9.93
C LYS A 14 10.13 -7.17 -11.00
N LYS A 15 10.25 -6.78 -12.28
CA LYS A 15 10.13 -7.70 -13.41
C LYS A 15 11.43 -8.40 -13.74
N GLU A 16 12.53 -7.65 -13.85
CA GLU A 16 13.82 -8.18 -14.31
C GLU A 16 14.69 -8.68 -13.15
N CYS A 17 14.64 -7.97 -12.00
CA CYS A 17 15.41 -8.38 -10.81
C CYS A 17 14.62 -9.26 -9.85
N HIS A 18 13.33 -9.50 -10.12
CA HIS A 18 12.42 -10.28 -9.30
C HIS A 18 12.35 -9.84 -7.82
N LEU A 19 12.61 -8.56 -7.55
CA LEU A 19 12.53 -7.99 -6.22
C LEU A 19 11.10 -7.55 -5.89
N SER A 20 10.60 -7.89 -4.70
CA SER A 20 9.31 -7.38 -4.20
C SER A 20 9.53 -6.04 -3.55
N VAL A 21 9.46 -4.97 -4.34
CA VAL A 21 9.72 -3.59 -3.90
C VAL A 21 8.42 -2.87 -3.62
N SER A 22 8.36 -2.17 -2.47
CA SER A 22 7.30 -1.22 -2.12
C SER A 22 7.93 0.03 -1.50
N VAL A 23 7.22 1.15 -1.59
CA VAL A 23 7.67 2.46 -1.11
C VAL A 23 6.67 2.95 -0.07
N HIS A 24 7.13 3.29 1.13
CA HIS A 24 6.28 3.68 2.25
C HIS A 24 6.64 5.08 2.73
N PHE A 25 5.77 6.05 2.53
CA PHE A 25 5.96 7.41 3.02
C PHE A 25 5.09 7.68 4.25
N SER A 26 5.52 8.60 5.10
CA SER A 26 4.64 9.15 6.12
C SER A 26 3.48 9.90 5.45
N GLY A 27 2.30 9.92 6.11
CA GLY A 27 1.15 10.64 5.57
C GLY A 27 1.46 12.10 5.27
N ASP A 28 2.22 12.75 6.16
CA ASP A 28 2.63 14.16 5.99
C ASP A 28 3.59 14.35 4.81
N ALA A 29 4.57 13.47 4.66
CA ALA A 29 5.50 13.54 3.53
C ALA A 29 4.75 13.33 2.21
N PHE A 30 3.99 12.23 2.10
CA PHE A 30 3.27 11.89 0.87
C PHE A 30 2.30 13.00 0.46
N SER A 31 1.55 13.53 1.43
CA SER A 31 0.60 14.62 1.19
C SER A 31 1.27 15.96 0.86
N SER A 32 2.58 16.10 1.04
CA SER A 32 3.33 17.27 0.62
C SER A 32 3.58 17.31 -0.89
N LEU A 33 3.48 16.18 -1.58
CA LEU A 33 3.62 16.12 -3.03
C LEU A 33 2.36 16.63 -3.76
N PRO A 34 2.48 17.09 -5.00
CA PRO A 34 1.34 17.34 -5.89
C PRO A 34 0.47 16.09 -6.05
N ASN A 35 -0.85 16.28 -6.16
CA ASN A 35 -1.82 15.16 -6.26
C ASN A 35 -1.48 14.17 -7.38
N GLU A 36 -1.05 14.65 -8.53
CA GLU A 36 -0.66 13.83 -9.68
C GLU A 36 0.50 12.86 -9.33
N LEU A 37 1.50 13.34 -8.60
CA LEU A 37 2.62 12.51 -8.15
C LEU A 37 2.19 11.51 -7.06
N CYS A 38 1.29 11.93 -6.15
CA CYS A 38 0.69 11.03 -5.17
C CYS A 38 -0.07 9.89 -5.85
N GLU A 39 -0.96 10.19 -6.80
CA GLU A 39 -1.74 9.17 -7.53
C GLU A 39 -0.84 8.18 -8.28
N THR A 40 0.25 8.67 -8.87
CA THR A 40 1.22 7.84 -9.60
C THR A 40 2.03 6.92 -8.68
N LEU A 41 2.46 7.39 -7.50
CA LEU A 41 3.22 6.60 -6.53
C LEU A 41 2.35 5.64 -5.71
N LEU A 42 1.07 5.93 -5.59
CA LEU A 42 0.14 5.22 -4.72
C LEU A 42 0.09 3.69 -4.92
N PRO A 43 0.12 3.14 -6.15
CA PRO A 43 0.14 1.70 -6.37
C PRO A 43 1.36 0.99 -5.75
N TYR A 44 2.41 1.73 -5.46
CA TYR A 44 3.68 1.22 -4.91
C TYR A 44 3.80 1.42 -3.40
N ASN A 45 2.84 2.13 -2.79
CA ASN A 45 2.87 2.49 -1.37
C ASN A 45 2.29 1.40 -0.44
N SER A 46 2.28 0.16 -0.84
CA SER A 46 1.82 -0.94 0.00
C SER A 46 2.45 -2.28 -0.39
N HIS A 47 2.58 -3.16 0.59
CA HIS A 47 2.87 -4.57 0.33
C HIS A 47 1.62 -5.24 -0.26
N ASN A 48 1.71 -5.66 -1.51
CA ASN A 48 0.61 -6.26 -2.28
C ASN A 48 0.75 -7.80 -2.43
N ASN A 49 1.60 -8.45 -1.63
CA ASN A 49 1.66 -9.91 -1.62
C ASN A 49 0.45 -10.49 -0.85
N LEU A 50 0.05 -11.70 -1.20
CA LEU A 50 -1.13 -12.36 -0.62
C LEU A 50 -0.99 -12.61 0.89
N TYR A 51 0.22 -12.87 1.37
CA TYR A 51 0.51 -13.00 2.79
C TYR A 51 0.16 -11.72 3.56
N CYS A 52 0.73 -10.59 3.14
CA CYS A 52 0.45 -9.31 3.80
C CYS A 52 -1.02 -8.89 3.70
N LEU A 53 -1.68 -9.18 2.58
CA LEU A 53 -3.11 -8.89 2.43
C LEU A 53 -3.95 -9.67 3.44
N ALA A 54 -3.65 -10.95 3.67
CA ALA A 54 -4.36 -11.77 4.64
C ALA A 54 -4.12 -11.31 6.09
N ILE A 55 -2.86 -11.04 6.47
CA ILE A 55 -2.54 -10.56 7.82
C ILE A 55 -3.16 -9.19 8.12
N LYS A 56 -3.20 -8.31 7.15
CA LYS A 56 -3.82 -6.97 7.29
C LYS A 56 -5.31 -7.02 7.63
N LYS A 57 -6.02 -8.08 7.29
CA LYS A 57 -7.43 -8.25 7.71
C LYS A 57 -7.59 -8.37 9.22
N GLU A 58 -6.67 -9.09 9.83
CA GLU A 58 -6.76 -9.43 11.25
C GLU A 58 -6.06 -8.39 12.14
N SER A 59 -5.02 -7.74 11.61
CA SER A 59 -4.09 -6.93 12.41
C SER A 59 -3.60 -5.68 11.69
N HIS A 60 -4.52 -4.97 11.05
CA HIS A 60 -4.22 -3.79 10.23
C HIS A 60 -3.55 -2.66 11.00
N GLU A 61 -4.07 -2.34 12.19
CA GLU A 61 -3.51 -1.31 13.07
C GLU A 61 -2.05 -1.62 13.44
N SER A 62 -1.75 -2.90 13.71
CA SER A 62 -0.39 -3.34 14.02
C SER A 62 0.59 -3.07 12.87
N CYS A 63 0.14 -3.17 11.62
CA CYS A 63 0.95 -2.82 10.46
C CYS A 63 1.29 -1.33 10.45
N ILE A 64 0.30 -0.47 10.71
CA ILE A 64 0.47 0.99 10.77
C ILE A 64 1.46 1.38 11.85
N PHE A 65 1.24 0.89 13.08
CA PHE A 65 2.11 1.18 14.22
C PHE A 65 3.53 0.68 14.00
N SER A 66 3.69 -0.52 13.43
CA SER A 66 5.01 -1.08 13.11
C SER A 66 5.77 -0.24 12.09
N GLN A 67 5.10 0.30 11.07
CA GLN A 67 5.73 1.18 10.08
C GLN A 67 6.07 2.56 10.64
N LYS A 68 5.19 3.12 11.49
CA LYS A 68 5.46 4.39 12.18
C LYS A 68 6.66 4.26 13.11
N ALA A 69 6.68 3.24 13.98
CA ALA A 69 7.79 2.99 14.88
C ALA A 69 9.11 2.75 14.11
N LEU A 70 9.06 2.06 12.98
CA LEU A 70 10.24 1.88 12.14
C LEU A 70 10.80 3.23 11.66
N ARG A 71 9.96 4.11 11.10
CA ARG A 71 10.42 5.41 10.59
C ARG A 71 11.15 6.25 11.66
N GLU A 72 10.69 6.16 12.92
CA GLU A 72 11.29 6.88 14.05
C GLU A 72 12.70 6.37 14.43
N THR A 73 13.09 5.18 13.95
CA THR A 73 14.39 4.55 14.24
C THR A 73 15.36 4.54 13.05
N LEU A 74 14.91 4.98 11.87
CA LEU A 74 15.76 4.98 10.67
C LEU A 74 16.86 6.04 10.78
N LEU A 75 18.04 5.68 10.27
CA LEU A 75 19.18 6.57 10.12
C LEU A 75 19.47 6.79 8.63
N PRO A 76 19.97 7.98 8.24
CA PRO A 76 20.33 8.25 6.86
C PRO A 76 21.30 7.19 6.31
N GLU A 77 21.13 6.83 5.05
CA GLU A 77 21.99 5.93 4.28
C GLU A 77 22.32 4.58 4.93
N THR A 78 21.54 4.17 5.96
CA THR A 78 21.77 2.94 6.70
C THR A 78 20.62 1.96 6.47
N PRO A 79 20.75 1.02 5.52
CA PRO A 79 19.75 -0.02 5.31
C PRO A 79 19.63 -0.96 6.51
N VAL A 80 18.41 -1.37 6.85
CA VAL A 80 18.11 -2.20 8.02
C VAL A 80 17.40 -3.48 7.61
N CYS A 81 17.92 -4.64 8.04
CA CYS A 81 17.17 -5.89 7.99
C CYS A 81 16.28 -6.02 9.22
N ARG A 82 15.03 -6.35 8.99
CA ARG A 82 14.09 -6.65 10.08
C ARG A 82 13.12 -7.77 9.71
N THR A 83 12.48 -8.30 10.72
CA THR A 83 11.23 -9.05 10.57
C THR A 83 10.09 -8.13 11.00
N CYS A 84 9.08 -7.92 10.15
CA CYS A 84 7.92 -7.12 10.50
C CYS A 84 7.02 -7.86 11.52
N PHE A 85 6.04 -7.17 12.10
CA PHE A 85 5.12 -7.76 13.09
C PHE A 85 4.37 -9.01 12.55
N ALA A 86 4.21 -9.09 11.23
CA ALA A 86 3.52 -10.20 10.57
C ALA A 86 4.46 -11.40 10.24
N GLY A 87 5.72 -11.37 10.65
CA GLY A 87 6.67 -12.44 10.38
C GLY A 87 7.24 -12.43 8.96
N VAL A 88 7.26 -11.30 8.26
CA VAL A 88 7.90 -11.18 6.96
C VAL A 88 9.28 -10.56 7.11
N SER A 89 10.30 -11.21 6.54
CA SER A 89 11.65 -10.63 6.47
C SER A 89 11.70 -9.54 5.41
N GLU A 90 12.25 -8.40 5.78
CA GLU A 90 12.33 -7.19 4.96
C GLU A 90 13.72 -6.57 5.03
N TYR A 91 14.17 -6.00 3.91
CA TYR A 91 15.33 -5.14 3.85
C TYR A 91 14.90 -3.73 3.50
N ILE A 92 15.12 -2.81 4.41
CA ILE A 92 14.57 -1.46 4.44
C ILE A 92 15.63 -0.46 4.07
N PHE A 93 15.34 0.41 3.12
CA PHE A 93 16.16 1.53 2.71
C PHE A 93 15.44 2.82 3.10
N PRO A 94 16.00 3.64 4.00
CA PRO A 94 15.40 4.88 4.40
C PRO A 94 15.35 5.89 3.25
N VAL A 95 14.34 6.75 3.26
CA VAL A 95 14.21 7.92 2.37
C VAL A 95 14.10 9.15 3.24
N PHE A 96 15.02 10.09 3.08
CA PHE A 96 15.12 11.30 3.90
C PHE A 96 14.80 12.56 3.10
N ARG A 97 14.36 13.58 3.80
CA ARG A 97 14.34 14.96 3.35
C ARG A 97 15.01 15.79 4.42
N GLU A 98 16.20 16.30 4.12
CA GLU A 98 17.09 16.88 5.14
C GLU A 98 17.36 15.83 6.25
N ASP A 99 17.12 16.15 7.50
CA ASP A 99 17.33 15.23 8.64
C ASP A 99 16.07 14.43 9.02
N LEU A 100 14.98 14.53 8.26
CA LEU A 100 13.72 13.87 8.57
C LEU A 100 13.52 12.64 7.70
N ALA A 101 13.32 11.47 8.32
CA ALA A 101 12.88 10.26 7.63
C ALA A 101 11.44 10.46 7.13
N ILE A 102 11.28 10.70 5.83
CA ILE A 102 9.99 10.91 5.18
C ILE A 102 9.33 9.58 4.78
N GLY A 103 10.11 8.51 4.68
CA GLY A 103 9.63 7.19 4.30
C GLY A 103 10.74 6.17 4.24
N PHE A 104 10.44 5.05 3.59
CA PHE A 104 11.41 4.00 3.31
C PHE A 104 10.98 3.18 2.09
N ILE A 105 11.95 2.51 1.47
CA ILE A 105 11.73 1.48 0.46
C ILE A 105 11.90 0.13 1.15
N ALA A 106 10.95 -0.79 0.97
CA ALA A 106 11.05 -2.15 1.48
C ALA A 106 11.25 -3.14 0.33
N VAL A 107 12.30 -3.95 0.43
CA VAL A 107 12.42 -5.21 -0.31
C VAL A 107 11.92 -6.30 0.63
N SER A 108 10.76 -6.88 0.35
CA SER A 108 10.01 -7.73 1.29
C SER A 108 9.49 -9.01 0.63
N GLY A 109 8.73 -9.80 1.39
CA GLY A 109 8.12 -11.03 0.89
C GLY A 109 9.00 -12.26 1.08
N TYR A 110 9.94 -12.23 2.02
CA TYR A 110 10.80 -13.35 2.37
C TYR A 110 10.37 -13.98 3.69
N LEU A 111 10.58 -15.31 3.81
CA LEU A 111 10.30 -16.07 5.02
C LEU A 111 11.15 -15.59 6.19
N SER A 112 10.59 -15.72 7.39
CA SER A 112 11.32 -15.63 8.66
C SER A 112 10.91 -16.79 9.57
N GLU A 113 11.57 -16.93 10.70
CA GLU A 113 11.24 -17.93 11.72
C GLU A 113 9.83 -17.75 12.30
N THR A 114 9.32 -16.52 12.27
CA THR A 114 8.01 -16.16 12.82
C THR A 114 6.89 -16.07 11.77
N SER A 115 7.16 -16.46 10.51
CA SER A 115 6.13 -16.50 9.47
C SER A 115 5.05 -17.54 9.78
N ARG A 116 3.80 -17.22 9.50
CA ARG A 116 2.67 -18.16 9.70
C ARG A 116 2.78 -19.37 8.79
N ASP A 117 2.73 -20.56 9.37
CA ASP A 117 2.93 -21.84 8.65
C ASP A 117 1.89 -22.09 7.55
N ASP A 118 0.63 -21.73 7.82
CA ASP A 118 -0.50 -21.90 6.90
C ASP A 118 -0.41 -21.02 5.64
N MET A 119 0.51 -20.05 5.63
CA MET A 119 0.63 -19.04 4.57
C MET A 119 2.05 -18.88 4.00
N LYS A 120 3.00 -19.68 4.46
CA LYS A 120 4.41 -19.63 4.01
C LYS A 120 4.57 -19.73 2.50
N MET A 121 3.66 -20.44 1.81
CA MET A 121 3.66 -20.60 0.36
C MET A 121 3.60 -19.28 -0.44
N TYR A 122 3.20 -18.20 0.20
CA TYR A 122 3.14 -16.86 -0.43
C TYR A 122 4.42 -16.03 -0.22
N LEU A 123 5.40 -16.59 0.48
CA LEU A 123 6.70 -15.95 0.75
C LEU A 123 7.83 -16.72 0.08
N LYS A 124 8.90 -16.02 -0.20
CA LYS A 124 10.10 -16.60 -0.79
C LYS A 124 10.93 -17.32 0.28
N ASP A 125 11.24 -18.58 0.04
CA ASP A 125 12.10 -19.41 0.88
C ASP A 125 13.58 -19.28 0.45
N GLU A 126 14.03 -18.06 0.35
CA GLU A 126 15.41 -17.73 0.03
C GLU A 126 15.88 -16.53 0.87
N GLN A 127 17.15 -16.34 1.00
CA GLN A 127 17.69 -15.17 1.70
C GLN A 127 17.55 -13.91 0.85
N ILE A 128 17.29 -12.78 1.51
CA ILE A 128 17.27 -11.47 0.85
C ILE A 128 18.65 -11.23 0.18
N PRO A 129 18.69 -10.93 -1.11
CA PRO A 129 19.95 -10.70 -1.84
C PRO A 129 20.52 -9.31 -1.53
N LYS A 130 21.02 -9.11 -0.30
CA LYS A 130 21.43 -7.80 0.25
C LYS A 130 22.37 -7.03 -0.67
N LYS A 131 23.45 -7.67 -1.17
CA LYS A 131 24.40 -7.00 -2.08
C LYS A 131 23.75 -6.46 -3.34
N LEU A 132 22.79 -7.20 -3.91
CA LEU A 132 22.02 -6.76 -5.06
C LEU A 132 21.13 -5.58 -4.67
N CYS A 133 20.45 -5.69 -3.53
CA CYS A 133 19.59 -4.63 -3.00
C CYS A 133 20.40 -3.35 -2.72
N ASP A 134 21.56 -3.43 -2.08
CA ASP A 134 22.41 -2.27 -1.80
C ASP A 134 22.82 -1.54 -3.10
N THR A 135 23.06 -2.29 -4.17
CA THR A 135 23.41 -1.71 -5.47
C THR A 135 22.21 -1.08 -6.19
N LEU A 136 21.05 -1.73 -6.14
CA LEU A 136 19.90 -1.34 -6.97
C LEU A 136 18.88 -0.45 -6.24
N ILE A 137 18.75 -0.54 -4.91
CA ILE A 137 17.73 0.21 -4.19
C ILE A 137 18.22 1.60 -3.78
N LEU A 138 19.50 1.77 -3.49
CA LEU A 138 20.06 3.08 -3.15
C LEU A 138 19.79 4.15 -4.23
N PRO A 139 20.00 3.89 -5.53
CA PRO A 139 19.60 4.84 -6.57
C PRO A 139 18.12 5.23 -6.52
N LEU A 140 17.22 4.28 -6.23
CA LEU A 140 15.80 4.57 -6.09
C LEU A 140 15.52 5.48 -4.89
N ALA A 141 16.20 5.26 -3.76
CA ALA A 141 16.07 6.13 -2.58
C ALA A 141 16.47 7.57 -2.93
N LEU A 142 17.63 7.75 -3.56
CA LEU A 142 18.10 9.07 -4.00
C LEU A 142 17.17 9.74 -5.02
N MET A 143 16.59 8.97 -5.94
CA MET A 143 15.60 9.47 -6.90
C MET A 143 14.33 9.99 -6.18
N LEU A 144 13.87 9.26 -5.18
CA LEU A 144 12.71 9.66 -4.37
C LEU A 144 13.02 10.88 -3.50
N GLU A 145 14.17 10.92 -2.83
CA GLU A 145 14.61 12.09 -2.06
C GLU A 145 14.66 13.35 -2.93
N LYS A 146 15.23 13.23 -4.12
CA LYS A 146 15.27 14.33 -5.10
C LYS A 146 13.86 14.76 -5.54
N LEU A 147 12.95 13.80 -5.80
CA LEU A 147 11.57 14.10 -6.14
C LEU A 147 10.90 14.93 -5.03
N PHE A 148 11.08 14.52 -3.77
CA PHE A 148 10.52 15.26 -2.63
C PHE A 148 11.17 16.63 -2.47
N LEU A 149 12.47 16.77 -2.69
CA LEU A 149 13.17 18.05 -2.61
C LEU A 149 12.64 19.04 -3.66
N GLU A 150 12.36 18.58 -4.88
CA GLU A 150 11.92 19.42 -5.99
C GLU A 150 10.41 19.79 -5.92
N HIS A 151 9.57 18.88 -5.41
CA HIS A 151 8.11 19.01 -5.57
C HIS A 151 7.33 19.10 -4.26
N ALA A 152 7.90 18.72 -3.12
CA ALA A 152 7.17 18.76 -1.86
C ALA A 152 6.87 20.20 -1.42
N LYS A 153 5.58 20.47 -1.22
CA LYS A 153 5.12 21.72 -0.59
C LYS A 153 5.40 21.66 0.91
N ARG A 154 5.65 22.81 1.54
CA ARG A 154 5.87 22.89 2.99
C ARG A 154 4.64 22.51 3.82
N ASP A 155 3.43 22.73 3.27
CA ASP A 155 2.15 22.44 3.93
C ASP A 155 1.26 21.61 3.00
N ALA A 156 1.07 20.36 3.32
CA ALA A 156 0.10 19.50 2.64
C ALA A 156 -1.31 19.73 3.19
N ASP A 157 -2.30 19.85 2.31
CA ASP A 157 -3.67 19.99 2.74
C ASP A 157 -4.19 18.69 3.41
N GLU A 158 -5.11 18.85 4.36
CA GLU A 158 -5.69 17.78 5.16
C GLU A 158 -6.38 16.71 4.29
N TYR A 159 -6.96 17.10 3.17
CA TYR A 159 -7.59 16.19 2.23
C TYR A 159 -6.58 15.19 1.63
N THR A 160 -5.40 15.65 1.24
CA THR A 160 -4.35 14.80 0.68
C THR A 160 -3.81 13.82 1.72
N LYS A 161 -3.69 14.24 2.99
CA LYS A 161 -3.34 13.35 4.12
C LYS A 161 -4.36 12.23 4.30
N ILE A 162 -5.66 12.55 4.22
CA ILE A 162 -6.75 11.59 4.34
C ILE A 162 -6.78 10.65 3.14
N LEU A 163 -6.60 11.14 1.93
CA LEU A 163 -6.50 10.31 0.72
C LEU A 163 -5.41 9.26 0.85
N HIS A 164 -4.22 9.67 1.29
CA HIS A 164 -3.12 8.75 1.51
C HIS A 164 -3.47 7.68 2.54
N PHE A 165 -3.99 8.11 3.69
CA PHE A 165 -4.44 7.21 4.74
C PHE A 165 -5.47 6.18 4.23
N LEU A 166 -6.48 6.63 3.47
CA LEU A 166 -7.49 5.73 2.90
C LEU A 166 -6.92 4.73 1.91
N ASN A 167 -5.96 5.12 1.10
CA ASN A 167 -5.33 4.22 0.15
C ASN A 167 -4.53 3.11 0.83
N GLU A 168 -3.96 3.38 1.99
CA GLU A 168 -3.28 2.37 2.82
C GLU A 168 -4.25 1.50 3.62
N TYR A 169 -5.37 2.09 4.11
CA TYR A 169 -6.15 1.51 5.21
C TYR A 169 -7.64 1.30 4.92
N HIS A 170 -8.05 1.28 3.66
CA HIS A 170 -9.47 1.27 3.26
C HIS A 170 -10.25 -0.01 3.58
N THR A 171 -9.60 -1.13 3.89
CA THR A 171 -10.29 -2.42 4.06
C THR A 171 -11.17 -2.49 5.30
N ASN A 172 -10.69 -2.01 6.46
CA ASN A 172 -11.39 -2.14 7.75
C ASN A 172 -11.45 -0.83 8.52
N ILE A 173 -11.64 0.30 7.83
CA ILE A 173 -11.70 1.59 8.49
C ILE A 173 -13.06 2.24 8.35
N SER A 174 -13.56 2.81 9.45
CA SER A 174 -14.75 3.64 9.50
C SER A 174 -14.40 5.13 9.46
N VAL A 175 -15.36 5.95 9.05
CA VAL A 175 -15.20 7.42 9.06
C VAL A 175 -14.93 7.95 10.48
N SER A 176 -15.46 7.28 11.50
CA SER A 176 -15.22 7.65 12.91
C SER A 176 -13.77 7.43 13.31
N GLN A 177 -13.18 6.30 12.92
CA GLN A 177 -11.75 6.02 13.17
C GLN A 177 -10.83 6.97 12.41
N ILE A 178 -11.20 7.36 11.18
CA ILE A 178 -10.47 8.39 10.43
C ILE A 178 -10.52 9.73 11.17
N ALA A 179 -11.72 10.11 11.60
CA ALA A 179 -11.92 11.36 12.33
C ALA A 179 -11.10 11.39 13.64
N GLU A 180 -11.08 10.31 14.39
CA GLU A 180 -10.27 10.13 15.58
C GLU A 180 -8.77 10.22 15.29
N TYR A 181 -8.29 9.51 14.25
CA TYR A 181 -6.87 9.52 13.85
C TYR A 181 -6.37 10.93 13.50
N PHE A 182 -7.20 11.72 12.78
CA PHE A 182 -6.85 13.09 12.39
C PHE A 182 -7.23 14.16 13.43
N GLY A 183 -7.81 13.78 14.57
CA GLY A 183 -8.25 14.73 15.61
C GLY A 183 -9.36 15.66 15.13
N ARG A 184 -10.29 15.16 14.31
CA ARG A 184 -11.38 15.91 13.69
C ARG A 184 -12.75 15.29 14.01
N SER A 185 -13.82 16.06 13.78
CA SER A 185 -15.17 15.50 13.83
C SER A 185 -15.50 14.70 12.55
N VAL A 186 -16.36 13.70 12.68
CA VAL A 186 -16.89 12.91 11.55
C VAL A 186 -17.53 13.81 10.49
N SER A 187 -18.25 14.84 10.93
CA SER A 187 -18.89 15.81 10.04
C SER A 187 -17.86 16.61 9.22
N HIS A 188 -16.77 17.06 9.87
CA HIS A 188 -15.69 17.76 9.19
C HIS A 188 -15.05 16.90 8.11
N ILE A 189 -14.64 15.68 8.45
CA ILE A 189 -14.03 14.74 7.50
C ILE A 189 -14.96 14.46 6.32
N SER A 190 -16.23 14.14 6.60
CA SER A 190 -17.22 13.80 5.58
C SER A 190 -17.49 14.95 4.61
N HIS A 191 -17.69 16.17 5.15
CA HIS A 191 -17.97 17.36 4.33
C HIS A 191 -16.76 17.76 3.51
N MET A 192 -15.59 17.85 4.12
CA MET A 192 -14.35 18.25 3.47
C MET A 192 -13.98 17.22 2.37
N PHE A 193 -14.04 15.93 2.66
CA PHE A 193 -13.72 14.88 1.70
C PHE A 193 -14.66 14.91 0.49
N LYS A 194 -15.99 15.01 0.74
CA LYS A 194 -17.00 15.11 -0.33
C LYS A 194 -16.84 16.37 -1.18
N SER A 195 -16.53 17.50 -0.55
CA SER A 195 -16.29 18.78 -1.25
C SER A 195 -15.08 18.72 -2.19
N LYS A 196 -14.02 18.02 -1.79
CA LYS A 196 -12.76 17.92 -2.56
C LYS A 196 -12.78 16.80 -3.62
N SER A 197 -13.34 15.63 -3.29
CA SER A 197 -13.32 14.44 -4.16
C SER A 197 -14.58 14.26 -5.01
N GLY A 198 -15.66 14.96 -4.68
CA GLY A 198 -16.98 14.75 -5.28
C GLY A 198 -17.73 13.51 -4.76
N MET A 199 -17.10 12.67 -3.91
CA MET A 199 -17.67 11.44 -3.37
C MET A 199 -17.50 11.34 -1.86
N SER A 200 -18.30 10.51 -1.20
CA SER A 200 -18.15 10.23 0.23
C SER A 200 -16.90 9.36 0.49
N VAL A 201 -16.39 9.40 1.72
CA VAL A 201 -15.30 8.51 2.17
C VAL A 201 -15.65 7.04 1.94
N SER A 202 -16.89 6.64 2.24
CA SER A 202 -17.34 5.26 2.05
C SER A 202 -17.35 4.83 0.58
N GLU A 203 -17.80 5.70 -0.32
CA GLU A 203 -17.75 5.45 -1.78
C GLU A 203 -16.30 5.31 -2.26
N TYR A 204 -15.41 6.14 -1.76
CA TYR A 204 -13.99 6.07 -2.08
C TYR A 204 -13.36 4.76 -1.59
N CYS A 205 -13.60 4.37 -0.33
CA CYS A 205 -13.15 3.09 0.21
C CYS A 205 -13.69 1.91 -0.60
N ASN A 206 -14.97 1.93 -0.96
CA ASN A 206 -15.56 0.88 -1.79
C ASN A 206 -14.90 0.77 -3.17
N LYS A 207 -14.54 1.90 -3.79
CA LYS A 207 -13.78 1.91 -5.05
C LYS A 207 -12.41 1.23 -4.89
N LEU A 208 -11.70 1.47 -3.79
CA LEU A 208 -10.43 0.83 -3.49
C LEU A 208 -10.60 -0.68 -3.24
N ARG A 209 -11.57 -1.07 -2.43
CA ARG A 209 -11.92 -2.48 -2.15
C ARG A 209 -12.24 -3.26 -3.42
N LEU A 210 -13.01 -2.66 -4.33
CA LEU A 210 -13.34 -3.28 -5.62
C LEU A 210 -12.10 -3.48 -6.50
N ARG A 211 -11.16 -2.52 -6.51
CA ARG A 211 -9.89 -2.65 -7.21
C ARG A 211 -9.04 -3.81 -6.67
N ASP A 212 -9.03 -3.99 -5.35
CA ASP A 212 -8.30 -5.09 -4.73
C ASP A 212 -9.01 -6.43 -4.94
N ALA A 213 -10.36 -6.46 -4.91
CA ALA A 213 -11.14 -7.64 -5.28
C ALA A 213 -10.87 -8.07 -6.73
N GLU A 214 -10.75 -7.13 -7.65
CA GLU A 214 -10.40 -7.40 -9.05
C GLU A 214 -9.07 -8.14 -9.17
N LYS A 215 -8.05 -7.68 -8.44
CA LYS A 215 -6.73 -8.33 -8.40
C LYS A 215 -6.81 -9.76 -7.84
N LEU A 216 -7.56 -9.96 -6.74
CA LEU A 216 -7.74 -11.26 -6.12
C LEU A 216 -8.51 -12.23 -7.04
N LEU A 217 -9.55 -11.77 -7.73
CA LEU A 217 -10.29 -12.56 -8.70
C LEU A 217 -9.40 -13.09 -9.84
N ARG A 218 -8.41 -12.30 -10.26
CA ARG A 218 -7.47 -12.71 -11.32
C ARG A 218 -6.37 -13.65 -10.85
N LYS A 219 -5.92 -13.49 -9.60
CA LYS A 219 -4.68 -14.11 -9.10
C LYS A 219 -4.92 -15.31 -8.17
N THR A 220 -6.15 -15.52 -7.69
CA THR A 220 -6.45 -16.56 -6.68
C THR A 220 -7.65 -17.41 -7.05
N ALA A 221 -7.74 -18.58 -6.41
CA ALA A 221 -8.91 -19.47 -6.49
C ALA A 221 -9.94 -19.21 -5.36
N LEU A 222 -9.75 -18.19 -4.52
CA LEU A 222 -10.67 -17.85 -3.42
C LEU A 222 -12.10 -17.67 -3.93
N SER A 223 -13.08 -18.14 -3.17
CA SER A 223 -14.49 -17.92 -3.50
C SER A 223 -14.84 -16.43 -3.56
N VAL A 224 -15.92 -16.10 -4.23
CA VAL A 224 -16.40 -14.70 -4.30
C VAL A 224 -16.74 -14.15 -2.92
N THR A 225 -17.25 -15.00 -2.02
CA THR A 225 -17.56 -14.63 -0.64
C THR A 225 -16.29 -14.37 0.16
N GLU A 226 -15.28 -15.23 0.06
CA GLU A 226 -13.98 -15.00 0.69
C GLU A 226 -13.37 -13.70 0.20
N ILE A 227 -13.33 -13.45 -1.10
CA ILE A 227 -12.81 -12.19 -1.65
C ILE A 227 -13.58 -10.98 -1.12
N ALA A 228 -14.91 -11.04 -1.07
CA ALA A 228 -15.71 -9.93 -0.55
C ALA A 228 -15.33 -9.59 0.90
N LEU A 229 -15.25 -10.60 1.76
CA LEU A 229 -14.81 -10.45 3.15
C LEU A 229 -13.37 -9.94 3.21
N ASP A 230 -12.51 -10.48 2.37
CA ASP A 230 -11.08 -10.17 2.29
C ASP A 230 -10.79 -8.70 2.02
N VAL A 231 -11.55 -8.11 1.14
CA VAL A 231 -11.38 -6.70 0.80
C VAL A 231 -12.22 -5.76 1.67
N GLY A 232 -12.90 -6.28 2.71
CA GLY A 232 -13.60 -5.50 3.73
C GLY A 232 -15.08 -5.24 3.46
N PHE A 233 -15.76 -6.06 2.65
CA PHE A 233 -17.23 -6.04 2.55
C PHE A 233 -17.86 -7.03 3.53
N ASN A 234 -18.69 -6.56 4.43
CA ASN A 234 -19.43 -7.40 5.38
C ASN A 234 -20.66 -8.08 4.74
N ASP A 235 -21.10 -7.63 3.57
CA ASP A 235 -22.24 -8.18 2.82
C ASP A 235 -21.80 -8.54 1.39
N THR A 236 -21.76 -9.84 1.12
CA THR A 236 -21.38 -10.38 -0.20
C THR A 236 -22.37 -9.96 -1.30
N SER A 237 -23.66 -9.82 -0.97
CA SER A 237 -24.67 -9.41 -1.96
C SER A 237 -24.47 -7.96 -2.38
N TYR A 238 -24.16 -7.09 -1.42
CA TYR A 238 -23.80 -5.70 -1.68
C TYR A 238 -22.52 -5.61 -2.53
N PHE A 239 -21.50 -6.40 -2.19
CA PHE A 239 -20.27 -6.49 -2.98
C PHE A 239 -20.53 -6.88 -4.44
N ILE A 240 -21.30 -7.97 -4.66
CA ILE A 240 -21.60 -8.47 -6.02
C ILE A 240 -22.33 -7.41 -6.85
N ARG A 241 -23.30 -6.71 -6.24
CA ARG A 241 -24.01 -5.61 -6.89
C ARG A 241 -23.06 -4.49 -7.30
N LEU A 242 -22.26 -4.01 -6.37
CA LEU A 242 -21.33 -2.89 -6.59
C LEU A 242 -20.23 -3.25 -7.60
N PHE A 243 -19.72 -4.49 -7.54
CA PHE A 243 -18.78 -5.00 -8.52
C PHE A 243 -19.38 -5.02 -9.93
N LYS A 244 -20.63 -5.50 -10.07
CA LYS A 244 -21.33 -5.52 -11.36
C LYS A 244 -21.59 -4.11 -11.89
N GLU A 245 -21.94 -3.16 -11.05
CA GLU A 245 -22.11 -1.75 -11.42
C GLU A 245 -20.82 -1.13 -11.94
N THR A 246 -19.69 -1.45 -11.31
CA THR A 246 -18.35 -0.89 -11.63
C THR A 246 -17.74 -1.56 -12.87
N PHE A 247 -17.69 -2.89 -12.90
CA PHE A 247 -17.00 -3.66 -13.96
C PHE A 247 -17.94 -4.18 -15.06
N LYS A 248 -19.24 -3.85 -15.01
CA LYS A 248 -20.27 -4.24 -15.99
C LYS A 248 -20.46 -5.75 -16.13
N THR A 249 -19.89 -6.55 -15.21
CA THR A 249 -20.01 -8.01 -15.19
C THR A 249 -19.94 -8.55 -13.78
N SER A 250 -20.47 -9.76 -13.51
CA SER A 250 -20.39 -10.34 -12.18
C SER A 250 -18.96 -10.82 -11.85
N PRO A 251 -18.57 -10.89 -10.55
CA PRO A 251 -17.25 -11.36 -10.13
C PRO A 251 -16.86 -12.72 -10.72
N LEU A 252 -17.79 -13.70 -10.74
CA LEU A 252 -17.55 -15.01 -11.32
C LEU A 252 -17.32 -14.98 -12.84
N LYS A 253 -18.08 -14.19 -13.56
CA LYS A 253 -17.88 -14.00 -15.02
C LYS A 253 -16.57 -13.27 -15.30
N TYR A 254 -16.24 -12.27 -14.47
CA TYR A 254 -14.98 -11.54 -14.54
C TYR A 254 -13.78 -12.49 -14.38
N ARG A 255 -13.81 -13.36 -13.35
CA ARG A 255 -12.79 -14.40 -13.14
C ARG A 255 -12.62 -15.30 -14.36
N LYS A 256 -13.71 -15.87 -14.85
CA LYS A 256 -13.67 -16.76 -16.04
C LYS A 256 -13.06 -16.12 -17.27
N ALA A 257 -13.27 -14.81 -17.43
CA ALA A 257 -12.74 -14.07 -18.58
C ALA A 257 -11.23 -13.76 -18.45
N HIS A 258 -10.71 -13.62 -17.20
CA HIS A 258 -9.36 -13.13 -16.95
C HIS A 258 -8.41 -14.18 -16.35
N GLN A 259 -8.89 -15.35 -15.96
CA GLN A 259 -8.09 -16.53 -15.56
C GLN A 259 -7.84 -17.48 -16.73
N LYS A 260 -7.88 -17.05 -17.99
CA LYS A 260 -7.55 -17.90 -19.13
C LYS A 260 -6.04 -18.11 -19.18
N GLY A 261 -5.62 -19.34 -18.90
CA GLY A 261 -4.28 -19.86 -19.18
C GLY A 261 -3.51 -20.27 -17.94
N GLY A 262 -3.93 -21.35 -17.31
CA GLY A 262 -3.14 -22.24 -16.48
C GLY A 262 -3.42 -23.65 -16.99
#